data_c3d04006700560ee129f2a4f64941dc3
#
_entry.id   c3d04006700560ee129f2a4f64941dc3
#
_cell.length_a   1.000
_cell.length_b   1.000
_cell.length_c   1.000
_cell.angle_alpha   90.00
_cell.angle_beta   90.00
_cell.angle_gamma   90.00
#
_symmetry.space_group_name_H-M   'P 1'
#
loop_
_entity.id
_entity.type
_entity.pdbx_description
1 polymer ?
#
loop_
_entity_poly.entity_id
_entity_poly.type
_entity_poly.pdbx_seq_one_letter_code
_entity_poly.pdbx_strand_id
1 'polypeptide(L)'
;MKRILFLLFFAIIGKLNAQSVYVEDRKIYVDGEEYRINGICYARGEGNGENSGYTFNDDIPLLVDANINTIRTYAAITNVAELNAFANAGIKVIMMLNENSYTWYVNQFKDHPAILMWEFGNEFNYHPEWFGNNIQNWYNILEDRASNVKSLDPNHPVSTGHGEVPNSQALNSCPSVDVWGMNIYRWLSPESAINELASLTDKAMYISEAGADSFNYNSNSENQQQQAQATEIILNAIIDKSDLCIGVTLFEFCDEWWKAGNPNQQDPGGFSNSIPYDNFANEEYWGIVTRDRVPKEAYYVVQEIYEATSLSVNENFLDISVYPNPVTDGFLNVINPSNEPLNISVYDLNGRLVHSQQIIFDSIDISHLSGGFYSLLITSGKRTTAKKIVVK
;
A
#
# COMPACT_ATOMS: atom_id res chain seq x y z
N MET A 1 -24.48 45.61 39.20
CA MET A 1 -24.54 45.33 37.75
C MET A 1 -23.65 44.11 37.43
N LYS A 2 -24.26 42.93 37.23
CA LYS A 2 -23.55 41.69 36.86
C LYS A 2 -23.41 41.67 35.34
N ARG A 3 -22.16 41.65 34.83
CA ARG A 3 -21.88 41.45 33.41
C ARG A 3 -21.96 39.95 33.11
N ILE A 4 -22.92 39.55 32.27
CA ILE A 4 -23.04 38.22 31.72
C ILE A 4 -22.12 38.14 30.49
N LEU A 5 -21.08 37.32 30.55
CA LEU A 5 -20.18 37.04 29.44
C LEU A 5 -20.82 35.94 28.59
N PHE A 6 -21.30 36.29 27.40
CA PHE A 6 -21.76 35.30 26.40
C PHE A 6 -20.54 34.69 25.69
N LEU A 7 -20.21 33.46 26.00
CA LEU A 7 -19.27 32.65 25.22
C LEU A 7 -20.01 32.09 23.99
N LEU A 8 -19.74 32.69 22.84
CA LEU A 8 -20.13 32.13 21.55
C LEU A 8 -19.25 30.92 21.25
N PHE A 9 -19.81 29.70 21.40
CA PHE A 9 -19.24 28.50 20.86
C PHE A 9 -19.44 28.53 19.33
N PHE A 10 -18.42 28.82 18.57
CA PHE A 10 -18.37 28.51 17.13
C PHE A 10 -18.19 26.98 16.99
N ALA A 11 -19.27 26.26 16.75
CA ALA A 11 -19.20 24.91 16.24
C ALA A 11 -18.67 25.01 14.81
N ILE A 12 -17.39 24.68 14.62
CA ILE A 12 -16.84 24.39 13.30
C ILE A 12 -17.50 23.08 12.89
N ILE A 13 -18.59 23.16 12.13
CA ILE A 13 -19.13 22.02 11.39
C ILE A 13 -18.13 21.80 10.23
N GLY A 14 -17.08 21.03 10.49
CA GLY A 14 -16.27 20.47 9.44
C GLY A 14 -17.22 19.66 8.55
N LYS A 15 -17.37 20.02 7.28
CA LYS A 15 -17.92 19.11 6.29
C LYS A 15 -17.00 17.88 6.32
N LEU A 16 -17.49 16.74 6.77
CA LEU A 16 -16.91 15.45 6.46
C LEU A 16 -17.04 15.32 4.93
N ASN A 17 -16.00 15.72 4.21
CA ASN A 17 -15.90 15.35 2.82
C ASN A 17 -15.71 13.82 2.80
N ALA A 18 -16.43 13.12 1.91
CA ALA A 18 -16.14 11.72 1.63
C ALA A 18 -14.66 11.61 1.26
N GLN A 19 -14.02 10.53 1.68
CA GLN A 19 -12.63 10.25 1.33
C GLN A 19 -12.50 10.26 -0.20
N SER A 20 -11.45 10.86 -0.71
CA SER A 20 -11.13 10.86 -2.13
C SER A 20 -9.93 9.96 -2.37
N VAL A 21 -10.13 8.92 -3.18
CA VAL A 21 -9.04 8.05 -3.65
C VAL A 21 -8.99 8.14 -5.17
N TYR A 22 -7.86 8.52 -5.71
CA TYR A 22 -7.69 8.65 -7.16
C TYR A 22 -6.32 8.18 -7.62
N VAL A 23 -6.19 7.96 -8.91
CA VAL A 23 -4.95 7.53 -9.57
C VAL A 23 -4.48 8.64 -10.50
N GLU A 24 -3.22 9.02 -10.39
CA GLU A 24 -2.53 9.96 -11.27
C GLU A 24 -1.08 9.54 -11.43
N ASP A 25 -0.55 9.62 -12.64
CA ASP A 25 0.86 9.30 -12.94
C ASP A 25 1.35 7.96 -12.35
N ARG A 26 0.55 6.90 -12.50
CA ARG A 26 0.80 5.54 -11.96
C ARG A 26 0.81 5.44 -10.44
N LYS A 27 0.42 6.47 -9.72
CA LYS A 27 0.36 6.51 -8.27
C LYS A 27 -1.07 6.57 -7.79
N ILE A 28 -1.32 6.12 -6.58
CA ILE A 28 -2.61 6.26 -5.91
C ILE A 28 -2.50 7.31 -4.81
N TYR A 29 -3.53 8.13 -4.68
CA TYR A 29 -3.61 9.19 -3.70
C TYR A 29 -4.84 9.01 -2.82
N VAL A 30 -4.69 9.23 -1.53
CA VAL A 30 -5.78 9.24 -0.55
C VAL A 30 -5.83 10.63 0.07
N ASP A 31 -6.95 11.33 -0.10
CA ASP A 31 -7.15 12.71 0.37
C ASP A 31 -6.05 13.71 -0.09
N GLY A 32 -5.47 13.43 -1.25
CA GLY A 32 -4.43 14.25 -1.88
C GLY A 32 -3.00 13.91 -1.49
N GLU A 33 -2.79 12.96 -0.59
CA GLU A 33 -1.47 12.45 -0.23
C GLU A 33 -1.16 11.14 -0.97
N GLU A 34 0.08 10.99 -1.47
CA GLU A 34 0.52 9.76 -2.11
C GLU A 34 0.41 8.59 -1.11
N TYR A 35 -0.23 7.51 -1.54
CA TYR A 35 -0.44 6.32 -0.74
C TYR A 35 0.30 5.14 -1.35
N ARG A 36 1.09 4.44 -0.55
CA ARG A 36 1.76 3.20 -0.94
C ARG A 36 1.07 2.02 -0.31
N ILE A 37 0.81 0.98 -1.10
CA ILE A 37 0.24 -0.27 -0.60
C ILE A 37 1.35 -1.10 0.05
N ASN A 38 1.39 -1.11 1.38
CA ASN A 38 2.10 -2.06 2.22
C ASN A 38 1.07 -3.09 2.68
N GLY A 39 0.71 -4.00 1.80
CA GLY A 39 -0.49 -4.80 1.94
C GLY A 39 -0.25 -6.27 2.15
N ILE A 40 -1.36 -6.96 2.45
CA ILE A 40 -1.39 -8.41 2.56
C ILE A 40 -2.72 -8.95 2.03
N CYS A 41 -2.68 -10.14 1.42
CA CYS A 41 -3.86 -10.91 1.09
C CYS A 41 -4.50 -11.44 2.37
N TYR A 42 -5.80 -11.17 2.54
CA TYR A 42 -6.53 -11.45 3.76
C TYR A 42 -7.81 -12.22 3.42
N ALA A 43 -7.76 -13.51 3.56
CA ALA A 43 -8.94 -14.34 3.53
C ALA A 43 -9.57 -14.36 4.92
N ARG A 44 -10.86 -14.03 4.98
CA ARG A 44 -11.62 -14.11 6.23
C ARG A 44 -12.03 -15.56 6.45
N GLY A 45 -11.73 -16.13 7.61
CA GLY A 45 -11.99 -17.52 7.93
C GLY A 45 -13.48 -17.95 7.86
N GLU A 46 -14.41 -17.00 7.75
CA GLU A 46 -15.83 -17.28 7.57
C GLU A 46 -16.17 -17.53 6.10
N GLY A 47 -16.41 -18.75 5.74
CA GLY A 47 -16.88 -19.18 4.41
C GLY A 47 -15.89 -19.97 3.58
N ASN A 48 -14.62 -20.00 3.96
CA ASN A 48 -13.57 -20.77 3.27
C ASN A 48 -13.29 -22.12 3.92
N GLY A 49 -14.15 -22.62 4.80
CA GLY A 49 -13.95 -23.89 5.49
C GLY A 49 -13.04 -23.83 6.73
N GLU A 50 -12.42 -22.70 7.00
CA GLU A 50 -11.59 -22.50 8.17
C GLU A 50 -12.43 -22.19 9.42
N ASN A 51 -12.46 -23.12 10.35
CA ASN A 51 -13.04 -22.91 11.67
C ASN A 51 -11.93 -22.75 12.71
N SER A 52 -11.05 -21.74 12.51
CA SER A 52 -9.95 -21.46 13.44
C SER A 52 -10.42 -20.83 14.75
N GLY A 53 -11.62 -20.25 14.76
CA GLY A 53 -12.17 -19.50 15.90
C GLY A 53 -11.63 -18.08 16.04
N TYR A 54 -10.68 -17.66 15.20
CA TYR A 54 -10.16 -16.29 15.18
C TYR A 54 -11.01 -15.35 14.34
N THR A 55 -10.99 -14.08 14.67
CA THR A 55 -11.76 -13.03 14.03
C THR A 55 -10.86 -11.85 13.64
N PHE A 56 -11.38 -10.91 12.84
CA PHE A 56 -10.66 -9.68 12.52
C PHE A 56 -10.19 -8.89 13.75
N ASN A 57 -10.85 -9.05 14.92
CA ASN A 57 -10.37 -8.40 16.15
C ASN A 57 -9.09 -9.03 16.70
N ASP A 58 -8.85 -10.30 16.43
CA ASP A 58 -7.63 -11.00 16.80
C ASP A 58 -6.51 -10.68 15.80
N ASP A 59 -6.86 -10.47 14.52
CA ASP A 59 -5.94 -10.26 13.42
C ASP A 59 -5.43 -8.81 13.33
N ILE A 60 -6.29 -7.81 13.58
CA ILE A 60 -5.93 -6.38 13.48
C ILE A 60 -4.68 -6.01 14.29
N PRO A 61 -4.49 -6.43 15.55
CA PRO A 61 -3.28 -6.13 16.29
C PRO A 61 -2.00 -6.64 15.60
N LEU A 62 -2.04 -7.82 14.98
CA LEU A 62 -0.91 -8.36 14.22
C LEU A 62 -0.66 -7.61 12.93
N LEU A 63 -1.73 -7.23 12.21
CA LEU A 63 -1.63 -6.44 10.99
C LEU A 63 -0.99 -5.07 11.27
N VAL A 64 -1.44 -4.39 12.32
CA VAL A 64 -0.90 -3.08 12.74
C VAL A 64 0.56 -3.21 13.20
N ASP A 65 0.89 -4.22 13.99
CA ASP A 65 2.25 -4.45 14.45
C ASP A 65 3.21 -4.75 13.29
N ALA A 66 2.73 -5.44 12.25
CA ALA A 66 3.49 -5.69 11.03
C ALA A 66 3.55 -4.48 10.05
N ASN A 67 3.07 -3.30 10.45
CA ASN A 67 2.99 -2.09 9.62
C ASN A 67 2.19 -2.27 8.31
N ILE A 68 1.24 -3.21 8.30
CA ILE A 68 0.33 -3.45 7.16
C ILE A 68 -0.74 -2.35 7.16
N ASN A 69 -0.79 -1.59 6.08
CA ASN A 69 -1.75 -0.51 5.90
C ASN A 69 -2.92 -0.86 4.97
N THR A 70 -2.85 -2.00 4.29
CA THR A 70 -3.85 -2.42 3.29
C THR A 70 -4.08 -3.92 3.37
N ILE A 71 -5.35 -4.33 3.35
CA ILE A 71 -5.73 -5.73 3.10
C ILE A 71 -6.39 -5.85 1.73
N ARG A 72 -6.14 -6.97 1.05
CA ARG A 72 -6.86 -7.40 -0.16
C ARG A 72 -7.73 -8.59 0.18
N THR A 73 -9.03 -8.47 -0.04
CA THR A 73 -9.99 -9.54 0.29
C THR A 73 -10.38 -10.34 -0.96
N TYR A 74 -10.76 -11.62 -0.75
CA TYR A 74 -11.24 -12.50 -1.82
C TYR A 74 -12.78 -12.58 -1.88
N ALA A 75 -13.45 -11.86 -1.00
CA ALA A 75 -14.89 -11.69 -0.98
C ALA A 75 -15.24 -10.35 -0.35
N ALA A 76 -16.41 -9.81 -0.69
CA ALA A 76 -16.87 -8.55 -0.14
C ALA A 76 -17.14 -8.64 1.37
N ILE A 77 -16.67 -7.65 2.11
CA ILE A 77 -17.00 -7.48 3.53
C ILE A 77 -18.43 -6.97 3.62
N THR A 78 -19.27 -7.69 4.34
CA THR A 78 -20.69 -7.33 4.57
C THR A 78 -20.91 -6.67 5.93
N ASN A 79 -20.02 -6.91 6.88
CA ASN A 79 -20.13 -6.45 8.25
C ASN A 79 -19.52 -5.05 8.41
N VAL A 80 -20.34 -4.03 8.62
CA VAL A 80 -19.91 -2.65 8.86
C VAL A 80 -18.97 -2.54 10.07
N ALA A 81 -19.17 -3.36 11.12
CA ALA A 81 -18.31 -3.34 12.30
C ALA A 81 -16.87 -3.78 11.96
N GLU A 82 -16.70 -4.71 11.03
CA GLU A 82 -15.42 -5.17 10.52
C GLU A 82 -14.74 -4.05 9.72
N LEU A 83 -15.43 -3.40 8.78
CA LEU A 83 -14.90 -2.25 8.05
C LEU A 83 -14.51 -1.10 8.99
N ASN A 84 -15.34 -0.81 9.99
CA ASN A 84 -15.03 0.21 11.01
C ASN A 84 -13.77 -0.15 11.80
N ALA A 85 -13.57 -1.42 12.13
CA ALA A 85 -12.39 -1.86 12.87
C ALA A 85 -11.10 -1.67 12.05
N PHE A 86 -11.11 -2.03 10.76
CA PHE A 86 -9.98 -1.74 9.86
C PHE A 86 -9.74 -0.24 9.69
N ALA A 87 -10.79 0.56 9.46
CA ALA A 87 -10.66 2.01 9.35
C ALA A 87 -10.06 2.64 10.61
N ASN A 88 -10.52 2.23 11.80
CA ASN A 88 -10.01 2.71 13.09
C ASN A 88 -8.54 2.32 13.34
N ALA A 89 -8.11 1.21 12.76
CA ALA A 89 -6.72 0.76 12.78
C ALA A 89 -5.84 1.42 11.71
N GLY A 90 -6.39 2.29 10.85
CA GLY A 90 -5.67 2.91 9.74
C GLY A 90 -5.45 1.98 8.54
N ILE A 91 -6.15 0.83 8.50
CA ILE A 91 -6.01 -0.17 7.45
C ILE A 91 -7.06 0.07 6.36
N LYS A 92 -6.62 0.15 5.12
CA LYS A 92 -7.47 0.25 3.93
C LYS A 92 -7.83 -1.13 3.37
N VAL A 93 -8.87 -1.18 2.58
CA VAL A 93 -9.40 -2.41 2.00
C VAL A 93 -9.48 -2.30 0.48
N ILE A 94 -8.80 -3.21 -0.20
CA ILE A 94 -9.07 -3.55 -1.60
C ILE A 94 -10.16 -4.60 -1.55
N MET A 95 -11.38 -4.17 -1.86
CA MET A 95 -12.56 -5.03 -1.69
C MET A 95 -12.91 -5.75 -2.97
N MET A 96 -12.75 -7.08 -2.98
CA MET A 96 -13.23 -7.89 -4.09
C MET A 96 -14.74 -7.94 -4.11
N LEU A 97 -15.31 -7.69 -5.28
CA LEU A 97 -16.74 -7.68 -5.55
C LEU A 97 -17.12 -8.84 -6.48
N ASN A 98 -18.27 -9.42 -6.23
CA ASN A 98 -18.88 -10.34 -7.18
C ASN A 98 -19.57 -9.55 -8.30
N GLU A 99 -19.32 -9.93 -9.55
CA GLU A 99 -19.78 -9.27 -10.78
C GLU A 99 -21.32 -9.21 -10.93
N ASN A 100 -22.06 -9.97 -10.12
CA ASN A 100 -23.52 -10.02 -10.15
C ASN A 100 -24.19 -9.24 -9.00
N SER A 101 -23.49 -8.95 -7.91
CA SER A 101 -24.05 -8.33 -6.70
C SER A 101 -23.35 -7.03 -6.26
N TYR A 102 -22.34 -6.54 -6.99
CA TYR A 102 -21.47 -5.42 -6.63
C TYR A 102 -22.20 -4.12 -6.33
N THR A 103 -23.30 -3.80 -7.03
CA THR A 103 -23.99 -2.52 -6.91
C THR A 103 -24.48 -2.22 -5.49
N TRP A 104 -24.90 -3.26 -4.76
CA TRP A 104 -25.31 -3.11 -3.37
C TRP A 104 -24.12 -2.69 -2.51
N TYR A 105 -22.97 -3.36 -2.65
CA TYR A 105 -21.77 -3.08 -1.85
C TYR A 105 -21.23 -1.68 -2.13
N VAL A 106 -21.12 -1.29 -3.41
CA VAL A 106 -20.66 0.04 -3.80
C VAL A 106 -21.58 1.12 -3.21
N ASN A 107 -22.89 1.01 -3.39
CA ASN A 107 -23.82 1.98 -2.83
C ASN A 107 -23.80 2.04 -1.30
N GLN A 108 -23.55 0.93 -0.63
CA GLN A 108 -23.52 0.85 0.83
C GLN A 108 -22.22 1.43 1.41
N PHE A 109 -21.07 1.25 0.73
CA PHE A 109 -19.76 1.47 1.34
C PHE A 109 -18.88 2.50 0.62
N LYS A 110 -19.30 3.12 -0.48
CA LYS A 110 -18.50 4.09 -1.24
C LYS A 110 -18.05 5.32 -0.43
N ASP A 111 -18.73 5.63 0.65
CA ASP A 111 -18.35 6.74 1.54
C ASP A 111 -17.61 6.24 2.80
N HIS A 112 -17.28 4.93 2.86
CA HIS A 112 -16.64 4.36 4.03
C HIS A 112 -15.12 4.55 3.99
N PRO A 113 -14.48 5.08 5.05
CA PRO A 113 -13.05 5.46 5.03
C PRO A 113 -12.08 4.28 4.93
N ALA A 114 -12.53 3.03 5.08
CA ALA A 114 -11.69 1.85 4.86
C ALA A 114 -11.49 1.54 3.37
N ILE A 115 -12.41 1.94 2.48
CA ILE A 115 -12.32 1.54 1.07
C ILE A 115 -11.15 2.26 0.39
N LEU A 116 -10.23 1.48 -0.20
CA LEU A 116 -9.17 1.99 -1.05
C LEU A 116 -9.56 1.91 -2.53
N MET A 117 -10.01 0.73 -2.96
CA MET A 117 -10.48 0.50 -4.32
C MET A 117 -11.38 -0.72 -4.40
N TRP A 118 -12.15 -0.80 -5.48
CA TRP A 118 -13.01 -1.92 -5.83
C TRP A 118 -12.29 -2.87 -6.77
N GLU A 119 -12.37 -4.16 -6.54
CA GLU A 119 -11.71 -5.16 -7.37
C GLU A 119 -12.69 -6.20 -7.90
N PHE A 120 -12.51 -6.63 -9.16
CA PHE A 120 -13.28 -7.69 -9.79
C PHE A 120 -12.39 -8.81 -10.29
N GLY A 121 -12.73 -10.04 -9.94
CA GLY A 121 -12.07 -11.25 -10.40
C GLY A 121 -10.68 -11.45 -9.78
N ASN A 122 -10.36 -12.71 -9.56
CA ASN A 122 -9.03 -13.16 -9.20
C ASN A 122 -8.62 -14.27 -10.17
N GLU A 123 -7.62 -14.00 -11.01
CA GLU A 123 -7.08 -14.95 -12.00
C GLU A 123 -8.11 -15.50 -13.01
N PHE A 124 -9.22 -14.80 -13.22
CA PHE A 124 -10.26 -15.24 -14.14
C PHE A 124 -9.78 -15.39 -15.58
N ASN A 125 -8.65 -14.73 -15.93
CA ASN A 125 -8.00 -14.91 -17.22
C ASN A 125 -7.42 -16.33 -17.44
N TYR A 126 -7.19 -17.10 -16.38
CA TYR A 126 -6.80 -18.52 -16.48
C TYR A 126 -7.99 -19.46 -16.65
N HIS A 127 -9.21 -18.97 -16.51
CA HIS A 127 -10.45 -19.77 -16.51
C HIS A 127 -11.42 -19.39 -17.64
N PRO A 128 -11.00 -19.45 -18.91
CA PRO A 128 -11.90 -19.15 -20.02
C PRO A 128 -13.14 -20.08 -20.06
N GLU A 129 -13.05 -21.28 -19.49
CA GLU A 129 -14.16 -22.22 -19.36
C GLU A 129 -15.35 -21.68 -18.55
N TRP A 130 -15.11 -20.77 -17.59
CA TRP A 130 -16.16 -20.10 -16.83
C TRP A 130 -16.94 -19.08 -17.68
N PHE A 131 -16.37 -18.67 -18.81
CA PHE A 131 -16.86 -17.65 -19.71
C PHE A 131 -17.15 -18.19 -21.12
N GLY A 132 -17.59 -19.45 -21.21
CA GLY A 132 -17.93 -20.13 -22.46
C GLY A 132 -16.73 -20.42 -23.36
N ASN A 133 -15.57 -20.72 -22.76
CA ASN A 133 -14.29 -20.95 -23.43
C ASN A 133 -13.78 -19.76 -24.26
N ASN A 134 -14.18 -18.54 -23.87
CA ASN A 134 -13.76 -17.32 -24.53
C ASN A 134 -13.46 -16.24 -23.48
N ILE A 135 -12.19 -15.97 -23.24
CA ILE A 135 -11.76 -15.00 -22.24
C ILE A 135 -12.21 -13.57 -22.54
N GLN A 136 -12.51 -13.24 -23.83
CA GLN A 136 -13.08 -11.95 -24.18
C GLN A 136 -14.42 -11.69 -23.48
N ASN A 137 -15.19 -12.74 -23.18
CA ASN A 137 -16.43 -12.58 -22.43
C ASN A 137 -16.18 -12.09 -20.99
N TRP A 138 -15.10 -12.56 -20.34
CA TRP A 138 -14.67 -12.00 -19.06
C TRP A 138 -14.29 -10.53 -19.18
N TYR A 139 -13.45 -10.17 -20.15
CA TYR A 139 -13.04 -8.78 -20.31
C TYR A 139 -14.22 -7.84 -20.62
N ASN A 140 -15.22 -8.31 -21.36
CA ASN A 140 -16.44 -7.54 -21.60
C ASN A 140 -17.26 -7.34 -20.30
N ILE A 141 -17.34 -8.35 -19.44
CA ILE A 141 -17.98 -8.27 -18.12
C ILE A 141 -17.19 -7.30 -17.23
N LEU A 142 -15.88 -7.43 -17.16
CA LEU A 142 -15.02 -6.58 -16.35
C LEU A 142 -15.16 -5.10 -16.74
N GLU A 143 -15.12 -4.79 -18.03
CA GLU A 143 -15.29 -3.42 -18.53
C GLU A 143 -16.67 -2.85 -18.17
N ASP A 144 -17.73 -3.61 -18.38
CA ASP A 144 -19.10 -3.18 -18.04
C ASP A 144 -19.22 -2.91 -16.53
N ARG A 145 -18.65 -3.77 -15.67
CA ARG A 145 -18.68 -3.59 -14.21
C ARG A 145 -17.83 -2.42 -13.76
N ALA A 146 -16.62 -2.28 -14.30
CA ALA A 146 -15.73 -1.17 -13.98
C ALA A 146 -16.36 0.19 -14.37
N SER A 147 -16.86 0.29 -15.58
CA SER A 147 -17.56 1.51 -16.07
C SER A 147 -18.77 1.87 -15.20
N ASN A 148 -19.57 0.86 -14.80
CA ASN A 148 -20.73 1.09 -13.94
C ASN A 148 -20.32 1.53 -12.54
N VAL A 149 -19.31 0.90 -11.92
CA VAL A 149 -18.80 1.31 -10.60
C VAL A 149 -18.33 2.76 -10.64
N LYS A 150 -17.58 3.19 -11.66
CA LYS A 150 -17.14 4.59 -11.81
C LYS A 150 -18.31 5.58 -11.90
N SER A 151 -19.46 5.13 -12.41
CA SER A 151 -20.69 5.94 -12.44
C SER A 151 -21.38 6.02 -11.06
N LEU A 152 -21.29 4.96 -10.24
CA LEU A 152 -21.87 4.87 -8.91
C LEU A 152 -20.98 5.52 -7.84
N ASP A 153 -19.67 5.41 -8.03
CA ASP A 153 -18.62 5.87 -7.13
C ASP A 153 -17.45 6.45 -7.93
N PRO A 154 -17.45 7.76 -8.20
CA PRO A 154 -16.35 8.43 -8.89
C PRO A 154 -15.12 8.69 -7.99
N ASN A 155 -15.21 8.37 -6.68
CA ASN A 155 -14.18 8.70 -5.69
C ASN A 155 -13.21 7.55 -5.41
N HIS A 156 -13.44 6.35 -5.94
CA HIS A 156 -12.55 5.21 -5.76
C HIS A 156 -12.20 4.55 -7.10
N PRO A 157 -10.94 4.13 -7.27
CA PRO A 157 -10.49 3.41 -8.45
C PRO A 157 -11.10 2.00 -8.52
N VAL A 158 -11.12 1.45 -9.74
CA VAL A 158 -11.49 0.05 -9.98
C VAL A 158 -10.26 -0.73 -10.43
N SER A 159 -10.07 -1.93 -9.85
CA SER A 159 -9.00 -2.87 -10.17
C SER A 159 -9.52 -4.26 -10.56
N THR A 160 -8.59 -5.11 -10.96
CA THR A 160 -8.77 -6.55 -11.17
C THR A 160 -7.51 -7.29 -10.73
N GLY A 161 -7.63 -8.48 -10.13
CA GLY A 161 -6.51 -9.39 -9.87
C GLY A 161 -6.28 -10.28 -11.10
N HIS A 162 -5.36 -9.89 -11.98
CA HIS A 162 -5.03 -10.65 -13.19
C HIS A 162 -3.90 -11.64 -12.91
N GLY A 163 -4.08 -12.90 -13.30
CA GLY A 163 -3.00 -13.87 -13.28
C GLY A 163 -1.94 -13.50 -14.31
N GLU A 164 -0.71 -13.25 -13.87
CA GLU A 164 0.38 -12.75 -14.71
C GLU A 164 0.12 -11.35 -15.32
N VAL A 165 1.03 -10.92 -16.18
CA VAL A 165 0.95 -9.61 -16.85
C VAL A 165 -0.21 -9.59 -17.84
N PRO A 166 -1.13 -8.59 -17.77
CA PRO A 166 -2.20 -8.47 -18.74
C PRO A 166 -1.65 -8.17 -20.13
N ASN A 167 -2.15 -8.91 -21.11
CA ASN A 167 -1.76 -8.73 -22.50
C ASN A 167 -2.53 -7.57 -23.16
N SER A 168 -2.17 -7.23 -24.41
CA SER A 168 -2.82 -6.14 -25.14
C SER A 168 -4.33 -6.36 -25.33
N GLN A 169 -4.82 -7.60 -25.39
CA GLN A 169 -6.27 -7.87 -25.47
C GLN A 169 -6.96 -7.43 -24.18
N ALA A 170 -6.45 -7.80 -23.02
CA ALA A 170 -6.98 -7.39 -21.71
C ALA A 170 -6.98 -5.86 -21.57
N LEU A 171 -5.82 -5.23 -21.82
CA LEU A 171 -5.63 -3.79 -21.69
C LEU A 171 -6.56 -2.99 -22.60
N ASN A 172 -6.71 -3.41 -23.86
CA ASN A 172 -7.57 -2.73 -24.82
C ASN A 172 -9.07 -2.95 -24.56
N SER A 173 -9.43 -4.08 -23.97
CA SER A 173 -10.83 -4.42 -23.68
C SER A 173 -11.38 -3.77 -22.43
N CYS A 174 -10.50 -3.35 -21.50
CA CYS A 174 -10.91 -2.85 -20.17
C CYS A 174 -10.38 -1.43 -19.88
N PRO A 175 -10.72 -0.42 -20.70
CA PRO A 175 -10.25 0.95 -20.50
C PRO A 175 -10.74 1.58 -19.19
N SER A 176 -11.85 1.12 -18.61
CA SER A 176 -12.39 1.61 -17.34
C SER A 176 -11.70 1.05 -16.11
N VAL A 177 -10.85 0.02 -16.23
CA VAL A 177 -9.98 -0.44 -15.14
C VAL A 177 -8.90 0.60 -14.92
N ASP A 178 -8.81 1.12 -13.69
CA ASP A 178 -7.86 2.18 -13.31
C ASP A 178 -6.52 1.61 -12.87
N VAL A 179 -6.54 0.49 -12.14
CA VAL A 179 -5.37 -0.15 -11.55
C VAL A 179 -5.35 -1.64 -11.93
N TRP A 180 -4.26 -2.09 -12.51
CA TRP A 180 -4.06 -3.50 -12.81
C TRP A 180 -3.33 -4.19 -11.64
N GLY A 181 -4.03 -5.05 -10.91
CA GLY A 181 -3.42 -6.00 -9.98
C GLY A 181 -2.88 -7.20 -10.74
N MET A 182 -1.68 -7.63 -10.39
CA MET A 182 -1.02 -8.79 -10.99
C MET A 182 -0.65 -9.81 -9.92
N ASN A 183 -1.08 -11.06 -10.08
CA ASN A 183 -0.61 -12.19 -9.27
C ASN A 183 0.67 -12.72 -9.90
N ILE A 184 1.83 -12.49 -9.26
CA ILE A 184 3.14 -12.74 -9.84
C ILE A 184 3.93 -13.74 -9.00
N TYR A 185 4.16 -14.91 -9.59
CA TYR A 185 4.95 -15.99 -9.02
C TYR A 185 6.13 -16.33 -9.96
N ARG A 186 7.08 -15.36 -10.09
CA ARG A 186 8.26 -15.45 -10.96
C ARG A 186 9.53 -15.66 -10.14
N TRP A 187 9.57 -16.72 -9.33
CA TRP A 187 10.68 -17.00 -8.43
C TRP A 187 10.92 -15.80 -7.50
N LEU A 188 12.12 -15.24 -7.48
CA LEU A 188 12.48 -14.07 -6.66
C LEU A 188 12.50 -12.74 -7.46
N SER A 189 11.90 -12.70 -8.65
CA SER A 189 12.01 -11.56 -9.60
C SER A 189 10.65 -11.00 -10.05
N PRO A 190 9.79 -10.56 -9.13
CA PRO A 190 8.48 -9.96 -9.48
C PRO A 190 8.63 -8.64 -10.26
N GLU A 191 9.74 -7.93 -10.10
CA GLU A 191 10.04 -6.67 -10.80
C GLU A 191 10.10 -6.84 -12.33
N SER A 192 10.34 -8.05 -12.81
CA SER A 192 10.31 -8.35 -14.25
C SER A 192 8.92 -8.15 -14.85
N ALA A 193 7.86 -8.51 -14.11
CA ALA A 193 6.47 -8.29 -14.51
C ALA A 193 6.09 -6.79 -14.46
N ILE A 194 6.57 -6.06 -13.46
CA ILE A 194 6.37 -4.61 -13.34
C ILE A 194 6.97 -3.90 -14.57
N ASN A 195 8.21 -4.21 -14.91
CA ASN A 195 8.87 -3.63 -16.09
C ASN A 195 8.16 -4.00 -17.39
N GLU A 196 7.66 -5.25 -17.51
CA GLU A 196 6.92 -5.73 -18.66
C GLU A 196 5.62 -4.94 -18.84
N LEU A 197 4.77 -4.83 -17.81
CA LEU A 197 3.51 -4.09 -17.89
C LEU A 197 3.75 -2.59 -18.14
N ALA A 198 4.77 -2.00 -17.51
CA ALA A 198 5.12 -0.60 -17.71
C ALA A 198 5.49 -0.27 -19.17
N SER A 199 5.98 -1.26 -19.94
CA SER A 199 6.26 -1.10 -21.36
C SER A 199 5.01 -1.17 -22.26
N LEU A 200 3.90 -1.70 -21.75
CA LEU A 200 2.66 -1.93 -22.49
C LEU A 200 1.61 -0.85 -22.25
N THR A 201 1.61 -0.20 -21.08
CA THR A 201 0.59 0.76 -20.70
C THR A 201 1.11 1.76 -19.66
N ASP A 202 0.49 2.94 -19.61
CA ASP A 202 0.68 3.95 -18.57
C ASP A 202 -0.33 3.83 -17.41
N LYS A 203 -1.18 2.81 -17.43
CA LYS A 203 -2.09 2.52 -16.31
C LYS A 203 -1.31 2.24 -15.03
N ALA A 204 -1.89 2.62 -13.90
CA ALA A 204 -1.37 2.24 -12.59
C ALA A 204 -1.42 0.72 -12.40
N MET A 205 -0.49 0.20 -11.60
CA MET A 205 -0.40 -1.23 -11.29
C MET A 205 0.04 -1.46 -9.85
N TYR A 206 -0.34 -2.61 -9.32
CA TYR A 206 0.22 -3.14 -8.09
C TYR A 206 0.40 -4.66 -8.21
N ILE A 207 1.20 -5.25 -7.35
CA ILE A 207 1.30 -6.70 -7.24
C ILE A 207 0.20 -7.16 -6.30
N SER A 208 -0.85 -7.78 -6.86
CA SER A 208 -1.99 -8.25 -6.08
C SER A 208 -1.73 -9.56 -5.33
N GLU A 209 -0.76 -10.35 -5.82
CA GLU A 209 -0.19 -11.49 -5.11
C GLU A 209 1.26 -11.68 -5.51
N ALA A 210 2.11 -11.88 -4.51
CA ALA A 210 3.45 -12.43 -4.63
C ALA A 210 3.86 -12.98 -3.26
N GLY A 211 4.74 -13.95 -3.22
CA GLY A 211 5.18 -14.53 -1.97
C GLY A 211 5.92 -15.84 -2.14
N ALA A 212 6.15 -16.50 -1.04
CA ALA A 212 6.70 -17.86 -0.95
C ALA A 212 6.07 -18.59 0.23
N ASP A 213 5.84 -19.89 0.08
CA ASP A 213 5.41 -20.71 1.20
C ASP A 213 6.60 -21.13 2.07
N SER A 214 6.31 -21.61 3.28
CA SER A 214 7.34 -22.05 4.23
C SER A 214 7.67 -23.53 4.18
N PHE A 215 7.00 -24.31 3.33
CA PHE A 215 7.26 -25.75 3.25
C PHE A 215 8.19 -26.05 2.08
N ASN A 216 9.25 -26.79 2.34
CA ASN A 216 10.13 -27.24 1.26
C ASN A 216 9.78 -28.69 0.86
N TYR A 217 9.18 -28.84 -0.31
CA TYR A 217 8.72 -30.10 -0.85
C TYR A 217 9.87 -31.11 -1.02
N ASN A 218 11.09 -30.65 -1.40
CA ASN A 218 12.24 -31.52 -1.62
C ASN A 218 12.78 -32.13 -0.31
N SER A 219 12.74 -31.39 0.79
CA SER A 219 13.13 -31.90 2.13
C SER A 219 11.95 -32.45 2.93
N ASN A 220 10.73 -32.29 2.44
CA ASN A 220 9.48 -32.65 3.09
C ASN A 220 9.39 -32.10 4.52
N SER A 221 9.69 -30.81 4.69
CA SER A 221 9.70 -30.14 5.99
C SER A 221 9.48 -28.65 5.84
N GLU A 222 8.85 -28.04 6.86
CA GLU A 222 8.76 -26.60 6.97
C GLU A 222 10.14 -25.95 7.16
N ASN A 223 10.35 -24.81 6.49
CA ASN A 223 11.55 -23.98 6.58
C ASN A 223 11.18 -22.48 6.55
N GLN A 224 10.81 -21.96 7.69
CA GLN A 224 10.39 -20.55 7.83
C GLN A 224 11.51 -19.57 7.46
N GLN A 225 12.78 -19.94 7.61
CA GLN A 225 13.91 -19.10 7.20
C GLN A 225 13.96 -18.92 5.69
N GLN A 226 13.66 -19.96 4.89
CA GLN A 226 13.58 -19.84 3.43
C GLN A 226 12.42 -18.93 3.01
N GLN A 227 11.25 -19.05 3.65
CA GLN A 227 10.12 -18.15 3.43
C GLN A 227 10.51 -16.71 3.72
N ALA A 228 11.14 -16.44 4.87
CA ALA A 228 11.57 -15.11 5.28
C ALA A 228 12.56 -14.50 4.28
N GLN A 229 13.57 -15.25 3.84
CA GLN A 229 14.54 -14.80 2.84
C GLN A 229 13.88 -14.49 1.48
N ALA A 230 12.96 -15.35 1.02
CA ALA A 230 12.22 -15.09 -0.21
C ALA A 230 11.34 -13.84 -0.09
N THR A 231 10.63 -13.68 1.04
CA THR A 231 9.79 -12.52 1.33
C THR A 231 10.60 -11.23 1.29
N GLU A 232 11.79 -11.22 1.91
CA GLU A 232 12.70 -10.05 1.89
C GLU A 232 13.09 -9.66 0.47
N ILE A 233 13.53 -10.61 -0.34
CA ILE A 233 13.97 -10.36 -1.71
C ILE A 233 12.78 -9.88 -2.58
N ILE A 234 11.63 -10.55 -2.50
CA ILE A 234 10.43 -10.23 -3.27
C ILE A 234 9.92 -8.82 -2.92
N LEU A 235 9.81 -8.50 -1.63
CA LEU A 235 9.32 -7.18 -1.20
C LEU A 235 10.28 -6.07 -1.63
N ASN A 236 11.59 -6.23 -1.42
CA ASN A 236 12.58 -5.24 -1.85
C ASN A 236 12.57 -5.04 -3.37
N ALA A 237 12.46 -6.11 -4.16
CA ALA A 237 12.38 -6.02 -5.62
C ALA A 237 11.15 -5.22 -6.10
N ILE A 238 10.01 -5.32 -5.40
CA ILE A 238 8.80 -4.53 -5.70
C ILE A 238 8.97 -3.08 -5.23
N ILE A 239 9.54 -2.87 -4.04
CA ILE A 239 9.77 -1.53 -3.47
C ILE A 239 10.72 -0.71 -4.33
N ASP A 240 11.76 -1.32 -4.87
CA ASP A 240 12.71 -0.66 -5.80
C ASP A 240 12.04 -0.18 -7.11
N LYS A 241 10.79 -0.58 -7.37
CA LYS A 241 9.97 -0.14 -8.50
C LYS A 241 8.83 0.81 -8.11
N SER A 242 8.98 1.53 -7.02
CA SER A 242 7.96 2.47 -6.50
C SER A 242 7.57 3.61 -7.45
N ASP A 243 8.37 3.89 -8.44
CA ASP A 243 8.07 4.81 -9.54
C ASP A 243 7.06 4.24 -10.56
N LEU A 244 6.95 2.92 -10.67
CA LEU A 244 6.11 2.20 -11.62
C LEU A 244 4.93 1.45 -10.98
N CYS A 245 5.12 0.99 -9.72
CA CYS A 245 4.20 0.11 -9.03
C CYS A 245 3.76 0.71 -7.69
N ILE A 246 2.46 0.75 -7.42
CA ILE A 246 1.87 1.37 -6.21
C ILE A 246 2.24 0.59 -4.93
N GLY A 247 2.57 -0.68 -5.06
CA GLY A 247 2.94 -1.56 -3.93
C GLY A 247 2.48 -3.00 -4.13
N VAL A 248 2.27 -3.70 -3.03
CA VAL A 248 1.98 -5.14 -3.04
C VAL A 248 0.97 -5.52 -1.96
N THR A 249 0.16 -6.52 -2.22
CA THR A 249 -0.51 -7.33 -1.20
C THR A 249 0.15 -8.70 -1.17
N LEU A 250 1.03 -8.91 -0.17
CA LEU A 250 1.80 -10.15 -0.04
C LEU A 250 0.85 -11.33 0.19
N PHE A 251 1.09 -12.45 -0.45
CA PHE A 251 0.33 -13.68 -0.26
C PHE A 251 1.05 -14.58 0.74
N GLU A 252 0.52 -14.78 1.97
CA GLU A 252 -0.74 -14.28 2.53
C GLU A 252 -0.65 -14.09 4.07
N PHE A 253 -1.71 -13.63 4.73
CA PHE A 253 -1.69 -13.34 6.16
C PHE A 253 -1.47 -14.59 7.02
N CYS A 254 -2.35 -15.60 6.91
CA CYS A 254 -2.24 -16.79 7.77
C CYS A 254 -2.29 -18.10 6.96
N ASP A 255 -1.68 -19.14 7.52
CA ASP A 255 -1.79 -20.48 6.97
C ASP A 255 -3.25 -20.95 6.91
N GLU A 256 -3.69 -21.42 5.75
CA GLU A 256 -5.07 -21.78 5.47
C GLU A 256 -5.24 -23.28 5.24
N TRP A 257 -5.46 -24.03 6.28
CA TRP A 257 -5.54 -25.51 6.26
C TRP A 257 -6.73 -26.09 5.47
N TRP A 258 -7.57 -25.25 4.90
CA TRP A 258 -8.68 -25.69 4.05
C TRP A 258 -8.29 -25.86 2.57
N LYS A 259 -7.13 -25.38 2.14
CA LYS A 259 -6.71 -25.34 0.73
C LYS A 259 -6.26 -26.69 0.19
N ALA A 260 -5.84 -27.60 1.06
CA ALA A 260 -5.46 -28.96 0.68
C ALA A 260 -5.95 -29.98 1.70
N GLY A 261 -6.16 -31.21 1.28
CA GLY A 261 -6.40 -32.36 2.14
C GLY A 261 -7.49 -32.19 3.22
N ASN A 262 -7.11 -32.41 4.48
CA ASN A 262 -8.01 -32.37 5.64
C ASN A 262 -7.93 -31.02 6.36
N PRO A 263 -9.01 -30.22 6.43
CA PRO A 263 -8.96 -28.88 7.04
C PRO A 263 -8.69 -28.85 8.56
N ASN A 264 -8.58 -30.00 9.21
CA ASN A 264 -8.18 -30.10 10.62
C ASN A 264 -6.70 -30.49 10.82
N GLN A 265 -5.94 -30.62 9.75
CA GLN A 265 -4.53 -30.99 9.76
C GLN A 265 -3.84 -30.22 8.65
N GLN A 266 -2.69 -29.63 8.93
CA GLN A 266 -1.89 -28.99 7.90
C GLN A 266 -1.32 -30.02 6.93
N ASP A 267 -1.60 -29.84 5.64
CA ASP A 267 -1.24 -30.79 4.57
C ASP A 267 -0.21 -30.14 3.61
N PRO A 268 0.91 -30.80 3.28
CA PRO A 268 1.89 -30.27 2.33
C PRO A 268 1.42 -30.35 0.86
N GLY A 269 0.16 -30.64 0.61
CA GLY A 269 -0.42 -30.70 -0.74
C GLY A 269 -0.34 -29.39 -1.49
N GLY A 270 -0.30 -29.49 -2.81
CA GLY A 270 -0.18 -28.34 -3.69
C GLY A 270 0.16 -28.76 -5.11
N PHE A 271 0.88 -27.91 -5.86
CA PHE A 271 1.19 -28.14 -7.27
C PHE A 271 2.54 -27.51 -7.67
N SER A 272 3.09 -28.01 -8.77
CA SER A 272 4.33 -27.44 -9.33
C SER A 272 4.09 -26.03 -9.87
N ASN A 273 4.88 -25.08 -9.38
CA ASN A 273 4.85 -23.68 -9.80
C ASN A 273 6.25 -23.07 -9.62
N SER A 274 6.46 -21.83 -10.11
CA SER A 274 7.74 -21.12 -9.97
C SER A 274 7.86 -20.47 -8.59
N ILE A 275 7.85 -21.31 -7.55
CA ILE A 275 8.00 -20.91 -6.15
C ILE A 275 9.45 -21.08 -5.71
N PRO A 276 10.03 -20.13 -4.96
CA PRO A 276 11.42 -20.17 -4.54
C PRO A 276 11.79 -21.45 -3.80
N TYR A 277 12.99 -21.94 -4.11
CA TYR A 277 13.76 -23.04 -3.51
C TYR A 277 13.35 -24.45 -3.92
N ASP A 278 12.12 -24.74 -4.34
CA ASP A 278 11.72 -26.10 -4.67
C ASP A 278 10.83 -26.26 -5.92
N ASN A 279 10.32 -25.16 -6.48
CA ASN A 279 9.38 -25.12 -7.60
C ASN A 279 8.03 -25.81 -7.30
N PHE A 280 7.56 -25.69 -6.05
CA PHE A 280 6.31 -26.28 -5.64
C PHE A 280 5.56 -25.29 -4.73
N ALA A 281 4.26 -25.10 -4.96
CA ALA A 281 3.37 -24.30 -4.13
C ALA A 281 2.69 -25.23 -3.12
N ASN A 282 3.05 -25.10 -1.84
CA ASN A 282 2.44 -25.87 -0.76
C ASN A 282 1.33 -25.03 -0.15
N GLU A 283 0.07 -25.28 -0.58
CA GLU A 283 -1.08 -24.38 -0.42
C GLU A 283 -1.41 -23.95 1.02
N GLU A 284 -1.06 -24.72 2.02
CA GLU A 284 -1.37 -24.46 3.42
C GLU A 284 -0.25 -23.78 4.22
N TYR A 285 0.85 -23.37 3.56
CA TYR A 285 2.05 -22.87 4.24
C TYR A 285 2.45 -21.43 3.85
N TRP A 286 1.54 -20.69 3.24
CA TRP A 286 1.83 -19.35 2.73
C TRP A 286 1.76 -18.22 3.77
N GLY A 287 1.06 -18.45 4.88
CA GLY A 287 0.88 -17.44 5.91
C GLY A 287 2.18 -16.86 6.45
N ILE A 288 2.21 -15.56 6.73
CA ILE A 288 3.27 -14.96 7.56
C ILE A 288 3.03 -15.20 9.05
N VAL A 289 1.81 -15.59 9.40
CA VAL A 289 1.49 -16.19 10.71
C VAL A 289 0.90 -17.58 10.50
N THR A 290 0.99 -18.43 11.51
CA THR A 290 0.33 -19.73 11.48
C THR A 290 -1.19 -19.58 11.55
N ARG A 291 -1.94 -20.69 11.30
CA ARG A 291 -3.38 -20.73 11.54
C ARG A 291 -3.77 -20.23 12.93
N ASP A 292 -2.95 -20.49 13.94
CA ASP A 292 -3.18 -20.08 15.32
C ASP A 292 -2.65 -18.67 15.64
N ARG A 293 -2.38 -17.86 14.62
CA ARG A 293 -1.90 -16.47 14.72
C ARG A 293 -0.55 -16.32 15.41
N VAL A 294 0.29 -17.35 15.32
CA VAL A 294 1.68 -17.28 15.80
C VAL A 294 2.57 -16.72 14.68
N PRO A 295 3.25 -15.58 14.87
CA PRO A 295 4.16 -15.02 13.86
C PRO A 295 5.25 -16.02 13.46
N LYS A 296 5.45 -16.17 12.12
CA LYS A 296 6.57 -16.88 11.53
C LYS A 296 7.77 -15.94 11.28
N GLU A 297 8.92 -16.45 10.86
CA GLU A 297 10.08 -15.59 10.58
C GLU A 297 9.79 -14.54 9.50
N ALA A 298 8.97 -14.85 8.50
CA ALA A 298 8.55 -13.91 7.46
C ALA A 298 7.73 -12.72 8.00
N TYR A 299 7.01 -12.88 9.09
CA TYR A 299 6.26 -11.79 9.73
C TYR A 299 7.18 -10.64 10.14
N TYR A 300 8.30 -10.94 10.76
CA TYR A 300 9.25 -9.93 11.23
C TYR A 300 9.98 -9.25 10.08
N VAL A 301 10.20 -9.95 8.98
CA VAL A 301 10.72 -9.36 7.74
C VAL A 301 9.74 -8.36 7.14
N VAL A 302 8.45 -8.72 7.08
CA VAL A 302 7.40 -7.81 6.63
C VAL A 302 7.32 -6.57 7.51
N GLN A 303 7.34 -6.77 8.84
CA GLN A 303 7.32 -5.68 9.83
C GLN A 303 8.45 -4.68 9.60
N GLU A 304 9.69 -5.14 9.48
CA GLU A 304 10.88 -4.29 9.27
C GLU A 304 10.82 -3.53 7.94
N ILE A 305 10.47 -4.22 6.85
CA ILE A 305 10.41 -3.61 5.52
C ILE A 305 9.28 -2.59 5.42
N TYR A 306 8.09 -2.90 5.95
CA TYR A 306 6.96 -1.98 5.90
C TYR A 306 7.11 -0.78 6.86
N GLU A 307 7.81 -0.94 7.98
CA GLU A 307 8.21 0.19 8.81
C GLU A 307 9.12 1.15 8.03
N ALA A 308 10.17 0.62 7.40
CA ALA A 308 11.11 1.42 6.63
C ALA A 308 10.42 2.17 5.47
N THR A 309 9.50 1.53 4.75
CA THR A 309 8.74 2.19 3.68
C THR A 309 7.74 3.21 4.19
N SER A 310 7.11 3.00 5.34
CA SER A 310 6.19 3.96 5.96
C SER A 310 6.91 5.23 6.41
N LEU A 311 8.15 5.12 6.85
CA LEU A 311 9.02 6.24 7.18
C LEU A 311 9.50 6.99 5.93
N SER A 312 9.65 6.30 4.78
CA SER A 312 10.13 6.89 3.52
C SER A 312 9.02 7.57 2.69
N VAL A 313 7.76 7.24 2.86
CA VAL A 313 6.62 7.86 2.14
C VAL A 313 6.43 9.35 2.48
N ASN A 314 7.06 9.84 3.55
CA ASN A 314 7.14 11.28 3.86
C ASN A 314 8.33 11.99 3.22
N GLU A 315 9.10 11.34 2.36
CA GLU A 315 10.16 12.02 1.60
C GLU A 315 9.62 12.69 0.31
N ASN A 316 8.76 13.68 0.46
CA ASN A 316 8.83 14.88 -0.35
C ASN A 316 10.16 15.59 -0.02
N PHE A 317 11.26 14.84 -0.10
CA PHE A 317 12.58 15.34 0.20
C PHE A 317 12.95 16.34 -0.89
N LEU A 318 13.15 17.56 -0.47
CA LEU A 318 13.95 18.50 -1.25
C LEU A 318 15.38 18.00 -1.08
N ASP A 319 16.00 17.53 -2.15
CA ASP A 319 17.45 17.21 -2.18
C ASP A 319 18.21 18.52 -2.08
N ILE A 320 18.27 19.06 -0.87
CA ILE A 320 18.88 20.34 -0.54
C ILE A 320 20.11 20.09 0.31
N SER A 321 21.26 20.54 -0.15
CA SER A 321 22.46 20.61 0.66
C SER A 321 22.69 22.04 1.17
N VAL A 322 23.19 22.15 2.40
CA VAL A 322 23.52 23.44 3.02
C VAL A 322 24.97 23.41 3.55
N TYR A 323 25.73 24.48 3.28
CA TYR A 323 27.12 24.60 3.75
C TYR A 323 27.56 26.07 3.86
N PRO A 324 28.59 26.39 4.69
CA PRO A 324 29.27 25.51 5.63
C PRO A 324 28.38 25.18 6.84
N ASN A 325 28.56 24.02 7.45
CA ASN A 325 27.98 23.69 8.74
C ASN A 325 29.06 23.02 9.60
N PRO A 326 29.62 23.68 10.61
CA PRO A 326 29.20 24.94 11.24
C PRO A 326 29.41 26.20 10.38
N VAL A 327 28.48 27.17 10.55
CA VAL A 327 28.54 28.50 9.91
C VAL A 327 29.47 29.38 10.74
N THR A 328 30.49 29.95 10.08
CA THR A 328 31.55 30.77 10.74
C THR A 328 31.63 32.22 10.28
N ASP A 329 31.08 32.50 9.11
CA ASP A 329 31.12 33.84 8.47
C ASP A 329 29.73 34.50 8.39
N GLY A 330 28.73 33.87 8.99
CA GLY A 330 27.35 34.35 9.00
C GLY A 330 26.53 34.04 7.74
N PHE A 331 27.15 33.33 6.76
CA PHE A 331 26.45 32.96 5.52
C PHE A 331 26.30 31.44 5.40
N LEU A 332 25.11 31.01 4.99
CA LEU A 332 24.81 29.60 4.72
C LEU A 332 24.35 29.45 3.27
N ASN A 333 25.15 28.74 2.45
CA ASN A 333 24.80 28.46 1.07
C ASN A 333 23.81 27.31 0.98
N VAL A 334 22.90 27.41 0.03
CA VAL A 334 21.84 26.42 -0.22
C VAL A 334 21.98 25.89 -1.66
N ILE A 335 22.28 24.60 -1.81
CA ILE A 335 22.27 23.94 -3.12
C ILE A 335 20.87 23.42 -3.37
N ASN A 336 20.24 23.93 -4.42
CA ASN A 336 18.89 23.60 -4.85
C ASN A 336 18.91 23.05 -6.29
N PRO A 337 19.04 21.72 -6.49
CA PRO A 337 19.07 21.13 -7.82
C PRO A 337 17.77 21.29 -8.63
N SER A 338 16.64 21.49 -7.96
CA SER A 338 15.32 21.61 -8.61
C SER A 338 15.07 22.97 -9.25
N ASN A 339 15.87 24.01 -8.90
CA ASN A 339 15.68 25.38 -9.36
C ASN A 339 14.32 26.02 -9.00
N GLU A 340 13.58 25.43 -8.06
CA GLU A 340 12.30 25.95 -7.61
C GLU A 340 12.46 26.96 -6.46
N PRO A 341 11.52 27.89 -6.28
CA PRO A 341 11.54 28.78 -5.12
C PRO A 341 11.49 28.00 -3.80
N LEU A 342 12.42 28.32 -2.89
CA LEU A 342 12.48 27.76 -1.54
C LEU A 342 12.08 28.80 -0.51
N ASN A 343 11.24 28.42 0.43
CA ASN A 343 11.00 29.18 1.65
C ASN A 343 11.89 28.61 2.76
N ILE A 344 12.72 29.44 3.31
CA ILE A 344 13.67 29.12 4.38
C ILE A 344 13.14 29.68 5.68
N SER A 345 13.09 28.86 6.73
CA SER A 345 12.74 29.29 8.08
C SER A 345 13.75 28.72 9.07
N VAL A 346 14.34 29.57 9.91
CA VAL A 346 15.32 29.17 10.95
C VAL A 346 14.65 29.31 12.32
N TYR A 347 14.73 28.25 13.11
CA TYR A 347 14.15 28.21 14.46
C TYR A 347 15.26 27.98 15.51
N ASP A 348 15.16 28.66 16.65
CA ASP A 348 15.99 28.39 17.81
C ASP A 348 15.58 27.10 18.55
N LEU A 349 16.32 26.68 19.57
CA LEU A 349 16.03 25.49 20.36
C LEU A 349 14.67 25.48 21.10
N ASN A 350 14.06 26.67 21.23
CA ASN A 350 12.73 26.81 21.84
C ASN A 350 11.60 26.79 20.79
N GLY A 351 11.93 26.53 19.51
CA GLY A 351 10.96 26.51 18.41
C GLY A 351 10.52 27.91 17.93
N ARG A 352 11.22 28.98 18.36
CA ARG A 352 10.91 30.35 17.93
C ARG A 352 11.54 30.61 16.57
N LEU A 353 10.78 31.13 15.61
CA LEU A 353 11.26 31.59 14.32
C LEU A 353 12.20 32.81 14.52
N VAL A 354 13.43 32.68 14.07
CA VAL A 354 14.49 33.72 14.21
C VAL A 354 14.96 34.30 12.88
N HIS A 355 14.70 33.62 11.76
CA HIS A 355 14.96 34.11 10.41
C HIS A 355 13.99 33.45 9.42
N SER A 356 13.55 34.20 8.39
CA SER A 356 12.75 33.66 7.28
C SER A 356 13.04 34.43 6.00
N GLN A 357 13.28 33.69 4.91
CA GLN A 357 13.59 34.25 3.60
C GLN A 357 13.11 33.29 2.49
N GLN A 358 12.69 33.85 1.34
CA GLN A 358 12.48 33.07 0.12
C GLN A 358 13.67 33.24 -0.80
N ILE A 359 14.19 32.15 -1.33
CA ILE A 359 15.31 32.09 -2.28
C ILE A 359 15.00 31.19 -3.46
N ILE A 360 15.68 31.40 -4.59
CA ILE A 360 15.72 30.45 -5.70
C ILE A 360 17.14 29.84 -5.79
N PHE A 361 18.15 30.70 -5.81
CA PHE A 361 19.56 30.36 -5.72
C PHE A 361 20.18 31.41 -4.85
N ASP A 362 20.70 31.08 -3.73
CA ASP A 362 21.57 32.02 -3.00
C ASP A 362 22.07 31.48 -1.67
N SER A 363 22.89 32.28 -1.01
CA SER A 363 23.21 32.15 0.40
C SER A 363 22.19 32.92 1.23
N ILE A 364 21.92 32.44 2.42
CA ILE A 364 21.15 33.16 3.41
C ILE A 364 22.07 33.85 4.42
N ASP A 365 21.79 35.11 4.72
CA ASP A 365 22.54 35.91 5.74
C ASP A 365 21.89 35.63 7.12
N ILE A 366 22.59 34.88 7.94
CA ILE A 366 22.27 34.60 9.33
C ILE A 366 23.30 35.17 10.32
N SER A 367 24.09 36.15 9.89
CA SER A 367 25.11 36.79 10.71
C SER A 367 24.59 37.46 11.98
N HIS A 368 23.29 37.77 12.00
CA HIS A 368 22.59 38.33 13.17
C HIS A 368 22.23 37.28 14.25
N LEU A 369 22.42 35.98 13.96
CA LEU A 369 22.17 34.90 14.92
C LEU A 369 23.39 34.71 15.85
N SER A 370 23.11 34.50 17.13
CA SER A 370 24.14 34.18 18.12
C SER A 370 24.68 32.77 17.90
N GLY A 371 25.91 32.50 18.35
CA GLY A 371 26.46 31.15 18.31
C GLY A 371 25.54 30.14 19.03
N GLY A 372 25.25 29.03 18.37
CA GLY A 372 24.33 28.03 18.90
C GLY A 372 23.82 27.02 17.86
N PHE A 373 22.87 26.20 18.28
CA PHE A 373 22.18 25.22 17.43
C PHE A 373 20.84 25.77 16.96
N TYR A 374 20.53 25.56 15.71
CA TYR A 374 19.28 25.98 15.08
C TYR A 374 18.72 24.86 14.20
N SER A 375 17.39 24.85 14.02
CA SER A 375 16.71 24.04 13.03
C SER A 375 16.38 24.88 11.81
N LEU A 376 16.85 24.47 10.66
CA LEU A 376 16.57 25.06 9.35
C LEU A 376 15.46 24.25 8.68
N LEU A 377 14.30 24.85 8.50
CA LEU A 377 13.18 24.28 7.75
C LEU A 377 13.15 24.90 6.35
N ILE A 378 13.15 24.06 5.33
CA ILE A 378 13.14 24.46 3.93
C ILE A 378 11.90 23.85 3.26
N THR A 379 11.08 24.70 2.62
CA THR A 379 9.87 24.25 1.93
C THR A 379 9.83 24.74 0.49
N SER A 380 9.31 23.91 -0.42
CA SER A 380 8.98 24.28 -1.80
C SER A 380 7.68 23.58 -2.20
N GLY A 381 6.63 24.36 -2.45
CA GLY A 381 5.29 23.82 -2.63
C GLY A 381 4.84 23.03 -1.41
N LYS A 382 4.54 21.74 -1.59
CA LYS A 382 4.19 20.81 -0.51
C LYS A 382 5.40 20.08 0.10
N ARG A 383 6.59 20.23 -0.47
CA ARG A 383 7.80 19.50 -0.04
C ARG A 383 8.50 20.25 1.09
N THR A 384 9.01 19.52 2.06
CA THR A 384 9.67 20.08 3.25
C THR A 384 10.89 19.24 3.61
N THR A 385 12.00 19.89 3.95
CA THR A 385 13.16 19.24 4.57
C THR A 385 13.62 20.05 5.76
N ALA A 386 14.15 19.37 6.78
CA ALA A 386 14.73 19.99 7.97
C ALA A 386 16.22 19.64 8.08
N LYS A 387 17.05 20.63 8.40
CA LYS A 387 18.47 20.46 8.63
C LYS A 387 18.85 21.09 9.98
N LYS A 388 19.75 20.45 10.70
CA LYS A 388 20.36 21.05 11.89
C LYS A 388 21.57 21.86 11.45
N ILE A 389 21.64 23.12 11.88
CA ILE A 389 22.79 23.98 11.64
C ILE A 389 23.43 24.44 12.96
N VAL A 390 24.71 24.71 12.91
CA VAL A 390 25.51 25.22 14.04
C VAL A 390 26.10 26.55 13.60
N VAL A 391 25.80 27.64 14.34
CA VAL A 391 26.42 28.96 14.18
C VAL A 391 27.53 29.09 15.21
N LYS A 392 28.72 29.52 14.79
CA LYS A 392 29.88 29.79 15.66
C LYS A 392 30.13 31.25 15.89
#